data_cfde185ad073505b8031dc64d4f9f357
#
_entry.id   cfde185ad073505b8031dc64d4f9f357
#
_cell.length_a   1.000
_cell.length_b   1.000
_cell.length_c   1.000
_cell.angle_alpha   90.00
_cell.angle_beta   90.00
_cell.angle_gamma   90.00
#
_symmetry.space_group_name_H-M   'P 1'
#
loop_
_entity.id
_entity.type
_entity.pdbx_description
1 polymer ?
#
loop_
_entity_poly.entity_id
_entity_poly.type
_entity_poly.pdbx_seq_one_letter_code
_entity_poly.pdbx_strand_id
1 'polypeptide(L)'
;MILDEGPIMKGQIYHVEIIASNFQKSAEFYEELLTRLGYRTIFYDKEEAGWGMKGHNFWVSQCKEKFALNGYHRKRVGVNHIAFHADSRKTVDQFYTEYLQPKRIPVLYGGPKENPWYSKGYYAVYFEDPDRVKLELAYVPVFRGFERDSC
;
A
#
# COMPACT_ATOMS: atom_id res chain seq x y z
N MET A 1 -11.17 -3.27 24.93
CA MET A 1 -11.69 -4.46 24.25
C MET A 1 -10.62 -4.89 23.25
N ILE A 2 -9.87 -5.94 23.57
CA ILE A 2 -8.92 -6.55 22.63
C ILE A 2 -9.81 -7.27 21.61
N LEU A 3 -9.89 -6.75 20.40
CA LEU A 3 -10.52 -7.47 19.30
C LEU A 3 -9.71 -8.76 19.10
N ASP A 4 -10.38 -9.90 19.17
CA ASP A 4 -9.78 -11.21 18.89
C ASP A 4 -9.26 -11.21 17.46
N GLU A 5 -8.02 -10.90 17.37
CA GLU A 5 -7.30 -10.81 16.13
C GLU A 5 -6.83 -12.22 15.77
N GLY A 6 -7.66 -13.04 15.12
CA GLY A 6 -7.38 -14.42 14.71
C GLY A 6 -5.89 -14.75 14.44
N PRO A 7 -5.49 -16.01 14.39
CA PRO A 7 -4.08 -16.40 14.38
C PRO A 7 -3.33 -15.89 13.15
N ILE A 8 -2.06 -15.49 13.34
CA ILE A 8 -1.12 -15.23 12.24
C ILE A 8 -0.86 -16.56 11.53
N MET A 9 -1.04 -16.57 10.20
CA MET A 9 -0.86 -17.78 9.41
C MET A 9 0.59 -17.91 8.93
N LYS A 10 1.12 -19.14 8.96
CA LYS A 10 2.45 -19.45 8.41
C LYS A 10 2.49 -19.09 6.92
N GLY A 11 3.51 -18.31 6.51
CA GLY A 11 3.68 -17.85 5.13
C GLY A 11 3.01 -16.52 4.80
N GLN A 12 2.27 -15.95 5.73
CA GLN A 12 1.76 -14.58 5.61
C GLN A 12 2.93 -13.59 5.54
N ILE A 13 2.81 -12.58 4.67
CA ILE A 13 3.83 -11.52 4.61
C ILE A 13 3.83 -10.78 5.95
N TYR A 14 5.00 -10.73 6.60
CA TYR A 14 5.18 -10.05 7.88
C TYR A 14 5.45 -8.56 7.69
N HIS A 15 6.40 -8.21 6.82
CA HIS A 15 6.67 -6.80 6.53
C HIS A 15 7.09 -6.58 5.07
N VAL A 16 6.94 -5.32 4.66
CA VAL A 16 7.49 -4.76 3.43
C VAL A 16 8.37 -3.59 3.82
N GLU A 17 9.55 -3.48 3.22
CA GLU A 17 10.43 -2.32 3.37
C GLU A 17 10.67 -1.66 2.01
N ILE A 18 10.53 -0.33 1.96
CA ILE A 18 10.82 0.51 0.81
C ILE A 18 12.04 1.37 1.11
N ILE A 19 12.94 1.44 0.16
CA ILE A 19 14.08 2.37 0.20
C ILE A 19 13.69 3.63 -0.56
N ALA A 20 13.71 4.77 0.14
CA ALA A 20 13.33 6.08 -0.38
C ALA A 20 14.53 6.93 -0.79
N SER A 21 14.42 7.66 -1.88
CA SER A 21 15.46 8.60 -2.31
C SER A 21 15.58 9.81 -1.37
N ASN A 22 14.46 10.21 -0.78
CA ASN A 22 14.37 11.24 0.26
C ASN A 22 13.48 10.72 1.38
N PHE A 23 14.11 10.25 2.45
CA PHE A 23 13.40 9.64 3.58
C PHE A 23 12.36 10.58 4.19
N GLN A 24 12.70 11.84 4.48
CA GLN A 24 11.78 12.77 5.13
C GLN A 24 10.48 12.92 4.33
N LYS A 25 10.59 13.14 3.03
CA LYS A 25 9.44 13.29 2.14
C LYS A 25 8.60 12.02 2.05
N SER A 26 9.25 10.87 1.97
CA SER A 26 8.55 9.59 1.91
C SER A 26 7.96 9.19 3.25
N ALA A 27 8.63 9.43 4.36
CA ALA A 27 8.11 9.16 5.70
C ALA A 27 6.84 9.99 5.99
N GLU A 28 6.81 11.28 5.64
CA GLU A 28 5.61 12.11 5.76
C GLU A 28 4.45 11.57 4.92
N PHE A 29 4.72 11.15 3.69
CA PHE A 29 3.72 10.54 2.81
C PHE A 29 3.18 9.23 3.40
N TYR A 30 4.05 8.32 3.82
CA TYR A 30 3.64 7.02 4.36
C TYR A 30 3.00 7.12 5.75
N GLU A 31 3.41 8.06 6.60
CA GLU A 31 2.73 8.35 7.86
C GLU A 31 1.25 8.69 7.61
N GLU A 32 0.97 9.60 6.69
CA GLU A 32 -0.41 9.99 6.39
C GLU A 32 -1.19 8.87 5.70
N LEU A 33 -0.60 8.19 4.72
CA LEU A 33 -1.22 7.07 4.02
C LEU A 33 -1.57 5.93 4.97
N LEU A 34 -0.57 5.44 5.70
CA LEU A 34 -0.69 4.23 6.51
C LEU A 34 -1.58 4.45 7.74
N THR A 35 -1.54 5.62 8.36
CA THR A 35 -2.47 5.93 9.47
C THR A 35 -3.92 5.99 9.01
N ARG A 36 -4.20 6.49 7.80
CA ARG A 36 -5.53 6.42 7.18
C ARG A 36 -6.00 4.99 6.94
N LEU A 37 -5.08 4.09 6.64
CA LEU A 37 -5.36 2.66 6.44
C LEU A 37 -5.40 1.85 7.75
N GLY A 38 -5.21 2.50 8.91
CA GLY A 38 -5.31 1.87 10.23
C GLY A 38 -3.99 1.37 10.82
N TYR A 39 -2.86 1.63 10.17
CA TYR A 39 -1.55 1.38 10.76
C TYR A 39 -1.23 2.36 11.87
N ARG A 40 -0.36 1.98 12.79
CA ARG A 40 0.19 2.83 13.84
C ARG A 40 1.69 2.91 13.72
N THR A 41 2.27 4.09 13.95
CA THR A 41 3.72 4.27 14.00
C THR A 41 4.29 3.41 15.12
N ILE A 42 5.26 2.56 14.80
CA ILE A 42 5.97 1.68 15.75
C ILE A 42 7.43 2.07 15.94
N PHE A 43 7.99 2.79 14.96
CA PHE A 43 9.34 3.30 15.00
C PHE A 43 9.45 4.55 14.13
N TYR A 44 10.28 5.52 14.53
CA TYR A 44 10.58 6.69 13.72
C TYR A 44 11.89 7.33 14.18
N ASP A 45 12.86 7.44 13.29
CA ASP A 45 14.08 8.23 13.50
C ASP A 45 14.39 9.09 12.26
N LYS A 46 15.65 9.55 12.12
CA LYS A 46 16.05 10.44 11.02
C LYS A 46 16.28 9.76 9.66
N GLU A 47 16.36 8.43 9.62
CA GLU A 47 16.70 7.64 8.42
C GLU A 47 15.79 6.45 8.19
N GLU A 48 14.94 6.12 9.18
CA GLU A 48 14.06 4.95 9.12
C GLU A 48 12.74 5.22 9.86
N ALA A 49 11.64 4.70 9.33
CA ALA A 49 10.34 4.70 9.99
C ALA A 49 9.59 3.39 9.71
N GLY A 50 8.80 2.96 10.69
CA GLY A 50 8.01 1.75 10.62
C GLY A 50 6.61 1.96 11.16
N TRP A 51 5.65 1.33 10.50
CA TRP A 51 4.23 1.32 10.88
C TRP A 51 3.73 -0.12 10.97
N GLY A 52 2.97 -0.41 12.00
CA GLY A 52 2.42 -1.72 12.26
C GLY A 52 0.89 -1.74 12.21
N MET A 53 0.39 -2.78 11.63
CA MET A 53 -1.00 -3.23 11.72
C MET A 53 -0.96 -4.72 12.03
N LYS A 54 -2.01 -5.25 12.60
CA LYS A 54 -2.13 -6.66 12.93
C LYS A 54 -1.39 -7.61 11.98
N GLY A 55 -0.29 -8.19 12.46
CA GLY A 55 0.50 -9.18 11.73
C GLY A 55 1.29 -8.66 10.54
N HIS A 56 1.22 -7.36 10.24
CA HIS A 56 1.90 -6.73 9.11
C HIS A 56 2.61 -5.45 9.53
N ASN A 57 3.82 -5.26 9.06
CA ASN A 57 4.55 -4.01 9.21
C ASN A 57 4.94 -3.45 7.84
N PHE A 58 5.06 -2.14 7.78
CA PHE A 58 5.55 -1.41 6.63
C PHE A 58 6.70 -0.51 7.06
N TRP A 59 7.80 -0.54 6.34
CA TRP A 59 9.02 0.20 6.67
C TRP A 59 9.47 1.07 5.50
N VAL A 60 10.08 2.19 5.83
CA VAL A 60 10.72 3.10 4.87
C VAL A 60 12.08 3.50 5.43
N SER A 61 13.13 3.36 4.62
CA SER A 61 14.49 3.71 4.98
C SER A 61 15.15 4.60 3.93
N GLN A 62 16.14 5.40 4.34
CA GLN A 62 16.90 6.26 3.44
C GLN A 62 17.77 5.44 2.49
N CYS A 63 17.73 5.77 1.20
CA CYS A 63 18.62 5.24 0.20
C CYS A 63 20.08 5.64 0.50
N LYS A 64 21.00 4.70 0.33
CA LYS A 64 22.43 5.04 0.33
C LYS A 64 22.79 5.85 -0.92
N GLU A 65 23.55 6.93 -0.75
CA GLU A 65 23.87 7.90 -1.80
C GLU A 65 24.35 7.26 -3.11
N LYS A 66 25.23 6.27 -3.03
CA LYS A 66 25.77 5.57 -4.19
C LYS A 66 24.73 4.85 -5.07
N PHE A 67 23.51 4.62 -4.56
CA PHE A 67 22.42 3.96 -5.28
C PHE A 67 21.28 4.91 -5.67
N ALA A 68 21.31 6.16 -5.19
CA ALA A 68 20.21 7.11 -5.37
C ALA A 68 19.91 7.45 -6.84
N LEU A 69 20.94 7.46 -7.69
CA LEU A 69 20.82 7.85 -9.11
C LEU A 69 20.02 6.85 -9.96
N ASN A 70 19.91 5.60 -9.53
CA ASN A 70 19.24 4.57 -10.34
C ASN A 70 17.71 4.71 -10.34
N GLY A 71 17.13 5.30 -9.32
CA GLY A 71 15.69 5.52 -9.17
C GLY A 71 14.85 4.25 -9.26
N TYR A 72 13.60 4.35 -8.87
CA TYR A 72 12.63 3.28 -9.02
C TYR A 72 11.93 3.37 -10.38
N HIS A 73 11.60 2.21 -10.96
CA HIS A 73 10.72 2.13 -12.11
C HIS A 73 9.95 0.80 -12.11
N ARG A 74 8.61 0.87 -12.00
CA ARG A 74 7.72 -0.30 -11.86
C ARG A 74 7.77 -1.35 -12.99
N LYS A 75 8.38 -1.01 -14.12
CA LYS A 75 8.56 -1.94 -15.26
C LYS A 75 9.96 -2.57 -15.30
N ARG A 76 10.82 -2.24 -14.36
CA ARG A 76 12.12 -2.90 -14.20
C ARG A 76 11.97 -4.17 -13.38
N VAL A 77 13.00 -5.02 -13.38
CA VAL A 77 13.07 -6.18 -12.47
C VAL A 77 12.95 -5.69 -11.03
N GLY A 78 12.04 -6.29 -10.28
CA GLY A 78 11.73 -5.92 -8.89
C GLY A 78 10.22 -5.86 -8.64
N VAL A 79 9.81 -5.10 -7.64
CA VAL A 79 8.39 -4.92 -7.28
C VAL A 79 7.70 -4.02 -8.29
N ASN A 80 6.58 -4.49 -8.86
CA ASN A 80 5.74 -3.68 -9.75
C ASN A 80 4.88 -2.68 -8.98
N HIS A 81 4.18 -3.15 -7.92
CA HIS A 81 3.35 -2.33 -7.05
C HIS A 81 3.04 -3.02 -5.73
N ILE A 82 2.48 -2.27 -4.79
CA ILE A 82 1.97 -2.77 -3.52
C ILE A 82 0.49 -2.41 -3.44
N ALA A 83 -0.35 -3.40 -3.16
CA ALA A 83 -1.80 -3.24 -3.04
C ALA A 83 -2.23 -3.38 -1.57
N PHE A 84 -3.05 -2.45 -1.12
CA PHE A 84 -3.72 -2.47 0.17
C PHE A 84 -5.20 -2.83 -0.01
N HIS A 85 -5.76 -3.53 0.97
CA HIS A 85 -7.18 -3.83 0.97
C HIS A 85 -8.02 -2.62 1.38
N ALA A 86 -9.13 -2.42 0.67
CA ALA A 86 -10.26 -1.62 1.11
C ALA A 86 -11.43 -2.54 1.50
N ASP A 87 -12.21 -2.14 2.49
CA ASP A 87 -13.38 -2.89 2.96
C ASP A 87 -14.62 -2.73 2.05
N SER A 88 -14.65 -1.67 1.25
CA SER A 88 -15.75 -1.38 0.34
C SER A 88 -15.33 -0.51 -0.86
N ARG A 89 -16.15 -0.47 -1.92
CA ARG A 89 -16.00 0.50 -3.01
C ARG A 89 -16.06 1.94 -2.50
N LYS A 90 -16.97 2.20 -1.57
CA LYS A 90 -17.11 3.53 -0.95
C LYS A 90 -15.81 3.99 -0.30
N THR A 91 -15.10 3.10 0.37
CA THR A 91 -13.77 3.40 0.95
C THR A 91 -12.77 3.81 -0.12
N VAL A 92 -12.74 3.13 -1.27
CA VAL A 92 -11.87 3.49 -2.41
C VAL A 92 -12.23 4.88 -2.95
N ASP A 93 -13.53 5.18 -3.14
CA ASP A 93 -14.00 6.47 -3.63
C ASP A 93 -13.70 7.61 -2.64
N GLN A 94 -13.95 7.41 -1.35
CA GLN A 94 -13.61 8.38 -0.31
C GLN A 94 -12.11 8.64 -0.22
N PHE A 95 -11.30 7.59 -0.28
CA PHE A 95 -9.84 7.73 -0.29
C PHE A 95 -9.36 8.58 -1.48
N TYR A 96 -9.96 8.39 -2.65
CA TYR A 96 -9.65 9.20 -3.82
C TYR A 96 -10.07 10.67 -3.65
N THR A 97 -11.31 10.92 -3.24
CA THR A 97 -11.89 12.28 -3.17
C THR A 97 -11.43 13.08 -1.96
N GLU A 98 -11.15 12.43 -0.83
CA GLU A 98 -10.82 13.09 0.44
C GLU A 98 -9.31 13.12 0.74
N TYR A 99 -8.51 12.30 0.04
CA TYR A 99 -7.07 12.22 0.25
C TYR A 99 -6.25 12.44 -1.02
N LEU A 100 -6.40 11.60 -2.06
CA LEU A 100 -5.54 11.70 -3.24
C LEU A 100 -5.73 13.01 -3.99
N GLN A 101 -6.96 13.43 -4.24
CA GLN A 101 -7.26 14.66 -4.99
C GLN A 101 -6.84 15.93 -4.22
N PRO A 102 -7.25 16.15 -2.94
CA PRO A 102 -6.86 17.36 -2.20
C PRO A 102 -5.34 17.50 -2.01
N LYS A 103 -4.65 16.38 -1.85
CA LYS A 103 -3.19 16.33 -1.69
C LYS A 103 -2.43 16.37 -3.03
N ARG A 104 -3.15 16.33 -4.16
CA ARG A 104 -2.57 16.28 -5.51
C ARG A 104 -1.58 15.13 -5.69
N ILE A 105 -1.88 13.99 -5.05
CA ILE A 105 -1.08 12.77 -5.21
C ILE A 105 -1.30 12.25 -6.63
N PRO A 106 -0.25 11.90 -7.37
CA PRO A 106 -0.36 11.40 -8.74
C PRO A 106 -1.20 10.12 -8.80
N VAL A 107 -2.31 10.16 -9.55
CA VAL A 107 -3.21 9.05 -9.76
C VAL A 107 -2.99 8.45 -11.15
N LEU A 108 -2.92 7.14 -11.23
CA LEU A 108 -2.71 6.40 -12.47
C LEU A 108 -4.06 5.90 -13.02
N TYR A 109 -4.11 5.76 -14.34
CA TYR A 109 -5.23 5.12 -15.05
C TYR A 109 -6.60 5.80 -14.87
N GLY A 110 -6.63 7.08 -14.49
CA GLY A 110 -7.84 7.91 -14.51
C GLY A 110 -8.75 7.81 -13.29
N GLY A 111 -8.26 7.29 -12.16
CA GLY A 111 -9.00 7.23 -10.89
C GLY A 111 -9.62 5.87 -10.58
N PRO A 112 -10.55 5.83 -9.58
CA PRO A 112 -11.20 4.59 -9.17
C PRO A 112 -12.00 3.94 -10.30
N LYS A 113 -11.86 2.63 -10.47
CA LYS A 113 -12.61 1.89 -11.49
C LYS A 113 -12.67 0.39 -11.24
N GLU A 114 -13.61 -0.27 -11.92
CA GLU A 114 -13.66 -1.72 -11.97
C GLU A 114 -12.54 -2.31 -12.83
N ASN A 115 -12.03 -3.46 -12.37
CA ASN A 115 -11.04 -4.25 -13.07
C ASN A 115 -11.52 -5.71 -13.15
N PRO A 116 -12.58 -6.00 -13.92
CA PRO A 116 -13.27 -7.29 -13.91
C PRO A 116 -12.41 -8.46 -14.42
N TRP A 117 -11.35 -8.16 -15.17
CA TRP A 117 -10.36 -9.16 -15.62
C TRP A 117 -9.51 -9.76 -14.49
N TYR A 118 -9.41 -9.08 -13.32
CA TYR A 118 -8.75 -9.65 -12.14
C TYR A 118 -9.71 -10.57 -11.36
N SER A 119 -10.88 -10.05 -11.01
CA SER A 119 -11.98 -10.81 -10.44
C SER A 119 -13.27 -10.00 -10.51
N LYS A 120 -14.41 -10.70 -10.40
CA LYS A 120 -15.74 -10.05 -10.40
C LYS A 120 -15.85 -9.06 -9.23
N GLY A 121 -16.17 -7.81 -9.55
CA GLY A 121 -16.34 -6.74 -8.55
C GLY A 121 -15.04 -6.12 -8.02
N TYR A 122 -13.89 -6.51 -8.55
CA TYR A 122 -12.61 -5.87 -8.23
C TYR A 122 -12.67 -4.38 -8.55
N TYR A 123 -12.51 -3.52 -7.55
CA TYR A 123 -12.60 -2.07 -7.68
C TYR A 123 -11.42 -1.38 -7.00
N ALA A 124 -10.66 -0.59 -7.73
CA ALA A 124 -9.40 -0.07 -7.24
C ALA A 124 -9.04 1.32 -7.76
N VAL A 125 -8.19 2.01 -7.01
CA VAL A 125 -7.46 3.20 -7.42
C VAL A 125 -5.96 2.94 -7.32
N TYR A 126 -5.22 3.42 -8.33
CA TYR A 126 -3.76 3.33 -8.40
C TYR A 126 -3.15 4.72 -8.28
N PHE A 127 -2.08 4.85 -7.51
CA PHE A 127 -1.42 6.12 -7.25
C PHE A 127 0.08 5.93 -7.05
N GLU A 128 0.84 7.01 -6.97
CA GLU A 128 2.29 6.98 -6.82
C GLU A 128 2.73 7.62 -5.51
N ASP A 129 3.74 7.03 -4.88
CA ASP A 129 4.47 7.65 -3.79
C ASP A 129 5.46 8.73 -4.30
N PRO A 130 6.23 9.42 -3.43
CA PRO A 130 7.21 10.43 -3.85
C PRO A 130 8.31 9.95 -4.80
N ASP A 131 8.66 8.67 -4.76
CA ASP A 131 9.64 8.04 -5.66
C ASP A 131 8.98 7.34 -6.86
N ARG A 132 7.67 7.56 -7.06
CA ARG A 132 6.86 6.95 -8.11
C ARG A 132 6.67 5.44 -7.97
N VAL A 133 6.83 4.92 -6.77
CA VAL A 133 6.41 3.54 -6.46
C VAL A 133 4.90 3.48 -6.65
N LYS A 134 4.45 2.54 -7.49
CA LYS A 134 3.03 2.34 -7.73
C LYS A 134 2.39 1.67 -6.52
N LEU A 135 1.34 2.31 -6.02
CA LEU A 135 0.51 1.83 -4.93
C LEU A 135 -0.91 1.62 -5.42
N GLU A 136 -1.65 0.78 -4.73
CA GLU A 136 -3.04 0.46 -5.04
C GLU A 136 -3.85 0.37 -3.76
N LEU A 137 -5.08 0.89 -3.78
CA LEU A 137 -6.10 0.58 -2.79
C LEU A 137 -7.24 -0.14 -3.49
N ALA A 138 -7.51 -1.39 -3.12
CA ALA A 138 -8.43 -2.28 -3.81
C ALA A 138 -9.49 -2.89 -2.91
N TYR A 139 -10.75 -2.79 -3.34
CA TYR A 139 -11.84 -3.62 -2.84
C TYR A 139 -11.95 -4.88 -3.68
N VAL A 140 -11.78 -6.03 -3.04
CA VAL A 140 -11.75 -7.35 -3.70
C VAL A 140 -12.78 -8.25 -3.02
N PRO A 141 -14.02 -8.31 -3.54
CA PRO A 141 -15.09 -9.12 -2.92
C PRO A 141 -14.90 -10.62 -3.11
N VAL A 142 -14.16 -11.03 -4.15
CA VAL A 142 -13.88 -12.43 -4.45
C VAL A 142 -12.39 -12.63 -4.63
N PHE A 143 -11.76 -13.39 -3.71
CA PHE A 143 -10.34 -13.71 -3.77
C PHE A 143 -10.09 -14.87 -4.72
N ARG A 144 -9.21 -14.68 -5.70
CA ARG A 144 -8.71 -15.78 -6.52
C ARG A 144 -7.88 -16.74 -5.67
N GLY A 145 -8.08 -18.05 -5.84
CA GLY A 145 -7.32 -19.09 -5.15
C GLY A 145 -7.94 -19.57 -3.85
N PHE A 146 -9.12 -19.06 -3.46
CA PHE A 146 -9.92 -19.56 -2.34
C PHE A 146 -11.28 -20.15 -2.80
N GLU A 147 -11.42 -20.52 -4.04
CA GLU A 147 -12.49 -21.44 -4.43
C GLU A 147 -12.19 -22.75 -3.71
N ARG A 148 -12.93 -22.99 -2.62
CA ARG A 148 -12.99 -24.34 -2.06
C ARG A 148 -13.60 -25.20 -3.17
N ASP A 149 -12.84 -26.18 -3.66
CA ASP A 149 -13.41 -27.27 -4.43
C ASP A 149 -14.58 -27.78 -3.60
N SER A 150 -15.78 -27.44 -4.04
CA SER A 150 -17.00 -28.03 -3.51
C SER A 150 -17.04 -29.48 -3.99
N CYS A 151 -16.56 -30.39 -3.11
CA CYS A 151 -16.87 -31.80 -3.23
C CYS A 151 -18.36 -32.02 -3.08
#